data_f742f67545675761940be146a474a98b
#
_entry.id   f742f67545675761940be146a474a98b
#
_cell.length_a   1.000
_cell.length_b   1.000
_cell.length_c   1.000
_cell.angle_alpha   90.00
_cell.angle_beta   90.00
_cell.angle_gamma   90.00
#
_symmetry.space_group_name_H-M   'P 1'
#
loop_
_entity.id
_entity.type
_entity.pdbx_description
1 polymer ?
#
loop_
_entity_poly.entity_id
_entity_poly.type
_entity_poly.pdbx_seq_one_letter_code
_entity_poly.pdbx_strand_id
1 'polypeptide(L)'
;LQTPASQLYVDRYITQRESLRGLIRQYKPDKVGIEYPVFDNLYSEGMYGLFLYCSEALRTEHQDVVFFSPGQLKTHARQILGRPPGWKMMKSDMVEATKVDTGSKKAWNHNECDAYFAARVAGRFWSLYEGLLTESDLTDLEKKQFLEIHTFTKGKQAGKTVQKGILYRESERFFCWSKEVINYGTESSHDGE
;
A
#
# COMPACT_ATOMS: atom_id res chain seq x y z
N LEU A 1 -6.93 -5.72 -14.33
CA LEU A 1 -8.22 -5.45 -14.99
C LEU A 1 -7.99 -4.53 -16.19
N GLN A 2 -8.53 -4.87 -17.36
CA GLN A 2 -8.44 -4.06 -18.57
C GLN A 2 -9.84 -3.90 -19.18
N THR A 3 -10.15 -2.69 -19.62
CA THR A 3 -11.40 -2.36 -20.31
C THR A 3 -11.11 -1.74 -21.68
N PRO A 4 -11.97 -1.92 -22.69
CA PRO A 4 -11.77 -1.35 -24.02
C PRO A 4 -11.62 0.16 -23.99
N ALA A 5 -10.71 0.72 -24.80
CA ALA A 5 -10.48 2.16 -24.87
C ALA A 5 -11.69 2.94 -25.44
N SER A 6 -12.56 2.27 -26.21
CA SER A 6 -13.80 2.83 -26.76
C SER A 6 -14.90 3.03 -25.72
N GLN A 7 -14.78 2.43 -24.53
CA GLN A 7 -15.76 2.55 -23.47
C GLN A 7 -15.65 3.91 -22.78
N LEU A 8 -16.78 4.54 -22.44
CA LEU A 8 -16.80 5.76 -21.65
C LEU A 8 -16.09 5.60 -20.31
N TYR A 9 -15.45 6.66 -19.80
CA TYR A 9 -14.69 6.59 -18.54
C TYR A 9 -15.51 6.05 -17.38
N VAL A 10 -16.75 6.51 -17.21
CA VAL A 10 -17.63 6.06 -16.12
C VAL A 10 -17.93 4.56 -16.24
N ASP A 11 -18.26 4.07 -17.43
CA ASP A 11 -18.54 2.65 -17.67
C ASP A 11 -17.29 1.78 -17.39
N ARG A 12 -16.11 2.29 -17.75
CA ARG A 12 -14.83 1.63 -17.45
C ARG A 12 -14.61 1.53 -15.94
N TYR A 13 -14.88 2.58 -15.19
CA TYR A 13 -14.75 2.57 -13.73
C TYR A 13 -15.73 1.61 -13.08
N ILE A 14 -16.99 1.61 -13.52
CA ILE A 14 -18.00 0.66 -13.04
C ILE A 14 -17.55 -0.77 -13.34
N THR A 15 -17.09 -1.05 -14.56
CA THR A 15 -16.61 -2.38 -14.95
C THR A 15 -15.42 -2.83 -14.07
N GLN A 16 -14.47 -1.94 -13.82
CA GLN A 16 -13.31 -2.23 -12.98
C GLN A 16 -13.73 -2.47 -11.52
N ARG A 17 -14.63 -1.64 -11.01
CA ARG A 17 -15.21 -1.80 -9.67
C ARG A 17 -15.86 -3.17 -9.49
N GLU A 18 -16.78 -3.54 -10.40
CA GLU A 18 -17.50 -4.82 -10.31
C GLU A 18 -16.55 -6.01 -10.48
N SER A 19 -15.53 -5.88 -11.35
CA SER A 19 -14.50 -6.89 -11.49
C SER A 19 -13.69 -7.06 -10.21
N LEU A 20 -13.33 -5.97 -9.54
CA LEU A 20 -12.64 -6.00 -8.25
C LEU A 20 -13.49 -6.66 -7.17
N ARG A 21 -14.78 -6.30 -7.09
CA ARG A 21 -15.73 -6.95 -6.16
C ARG A 21 -15.84 -8.45 -6.42
N GLY A 22 -15.91 -8.85 -7.70
CA GLY A 22 -15.91 -10.26 -8.10
C GLY A 22 -14.66 -10.99 -7.61
N LEU A 23 -13.49 -10.39 -7.77
CA LEU A 23 -12.22 -10.96 -7.27
C LEU A 23 -12.19 -11.07 -5.75
N ILE A 24 -12.63 -10.04 -5.03
CA ILE A 24 -12.69 -10.06 -3.56
C ILE A 24 -13.59 -11.20 -3.09
N ARG A 25 -14.78 -11.36 -3.67
CA ARG A 25 -15.72 -12.42 -3.30
C ARG A 25 -15.22 -13.81 -3.65
N GLN A 26 -14.48 -13.94 -4.76
CA GLN A 26 -13.91 -15.19 -5.22
C GLN A 26 -12.74 -15.64 -4.33
N TYR A 27 -11.79 -14.74 -4.06
CA TYR A 27 -10.55 -15.07 -3.38
C TYR A 27 -10.59 -14.82 -1.88
N LYS A 28 -11.55 -14.01 -1.40
CA LYS A 28 -11.77 -13.69 0.03
C LYS A 28 -10.46 -13.33 0.73
N PRO A 29 -9.72 -12.32 0.25
CA PRO A 29 -8.48 -11.91 0.90
C PRO A 29 -8.77 -11.39 2.31
N ASP A 30 -7.94 -11.72 3.27
CA ASP A 30 -8.07 -11.19 4.63
C ASP A 30 -7.69 -9.71 4.68
N LYS A 31 -6.68 -9.32 3.91
CA LYS A 31 -6.13 -7.96 3.89
C LYS A 31 -5.75 -7.56 2.47
N VAL A 32 -5.79 -6.28 2.16
CA VAL A 32 -5.48 -5.75 0.83
C VAL A 32 -4.41 -4.66 0.92
N GLY A 33 -3.45 -4.72 0.00
CA GLY A 33 -2.49 -3.64 -0.24
C GLY A 33 -2.71 -3.03 -1.61
N ILE A 34 -2.72 -1.71 -1.70
CA ILE A 34 -2.93 -0.99 -2.97
C ILE A 34 -1.85 0.05 -3.18
N GLU A 35 -1.43 0.19 -4.44
CA GLU A 35 -0.62 1.32 -4.86
C GLU A 35 -1.50 2.57 -4.98
N TYR A 36 -1.10 3.64 -4.26
CA TYR A 36 -1.78 4.92 -4.30
C TYR A 36 -1.41 5.68 -5.58
N PRO A 37 -2.37 6.20 -6.36
CA PRO A 37 -2.06 6.95 -7.56
C PRO A 37 -1.34 8.27 -7.25
N VAL A 38 -0.32 8.60 -8.04
CA VAL A 38 0.38 9.88 -7.96
C VAL A 38 -0.34 10.90 -8.84
N PHE A 39 -0.75 12.02 -8.27
CA PHE A 39 -1.62 13.02 -8.91
C PHE A 39 -0.86 14.14 -9.62
N ASP A 40 0.38 13.93 -10.03
CA ASP A 40 1.24 15.01 -10.54
C ASP A 40 1.08 15.34 -12.05
N ASN A 41 0.17 14.67 -12.79
CA ASN A 41 0.09 14.79 -14.24
C ASN A 41 -1.33 14.92 -14.79
N LEU A 42 -1.44 15.41 -16.05
CA LEU A 42 -2.67 15.55 -16.85
C LEU A 42 -3.54 14.28 -16.98
N TYR A 43 -2.99 13.10 -16.64
CA TYR A 43 -3.73 11.83 -16.58
C TYR A 43 -4.38 11.57 -15.20
N SER A 44 -4.28 12.52 -14.28
CA SER A 44 -4.67 12.33 -12.87
C SER A 44 -6.18 12.13 -12.68
N GLU A 45 -7.01 12.77 -13.47
CA GLU A 45 -8.49 12.68 -13.32
C GLU A 45 -9.00 11.27 -13.55
N GLY A 46 -8.55 10.61 -14.62
CA GLY A 46 -8.92 9.22 -14.91
C GLY A 46 -8.44 8.24 -13.86
N MET A 47 -7.22 8.40 -13.37
CA MET A 47 -6.67 7.57 -12.31
C MET A 47 -7.34 7.83 -10.96
N TYR A 48 -7.69 9.09 -10.68
CA TYR A 48 -8.42 9.45 -9.46
C TYR A 48 -9.83 8.84 -9.45
N GLY A 49 -10.55 8.94 -10.56
CA GLY A 49 -11.86 8.31 -10.71
C GLY A 49 -11.78 6.80 -10.47
N LEU A 50 -10.84 6.11 -11.12
CA LEU A 50 -10.61 4.68 -10.92
C LEU A 50 -10.29 4.36 -9.45
N PHE A 51 -9.41 5.13 -8.82
CA PHE A 51 -9.06 4.96 -7.41
C PHE A 51 -10.28 5.10 -6.49
N LEU A 52 -11.15 6.09 -6.71
CA LEU A 52 -12.37 6.27 -5.93
C LEU A 52 -13.33 5.09 -6.07
N TYR A 53 -13.56 4.62 -7.30
CA TYR A 53 -14.45 3.46 -7.54
C TYR A 53 -13.89 2.17 -6.95
N CYS A 54 -12.56 1.96 -7.02
CA CYS A 54 -11.92 0.82 -6.38
C CYS A 54 -11.97 0.91 -4.84
N SER A 55 -11.75 2.10 -4.29
CA SER A 55 -11.85 2.33 -2.84
C SER A 55 -13.27 2.12 -2.32
N GLU A 56 -14.27 2.54 -3.08
CA GLU A 56 -15.67 2.25 -2.77
C GLU A 56 -15.97 0.75 -2.77
N ALA A 57 -15.48 0.01 -3.77
CA ALA A 57 -15.64 -1.44 -3.85
C ALA A 57 -15.04 -2.14 -2.61
N LEU A 58 -13.82 -1.78 -2.23
CA LEU A 58 -13.15 -2.34 -1.06
C LEU A 58 -13.90 -2.03 0.22
N ARG A 59 -14.38 -0.80 0.35
CA ARG A 59 -15.20 -0.38 1.48
C ARG A 59 -16.51 -1.16 1.57
N THR A 60 -17.20 -1.33 0.44
CA THR A 60 -18.46 -2.08 0.38
C THR A 60 -18.28 -3.56 0.72
N GLU A 61 -17.15 -4.15 0.34
CA GLU A 61 -16.81 -5.54 0.66
C GLU A 61 -16.08 -5.66 2.04
N HIS A 62 -16.06 -4.59 2.84
CA HIS A 62 -15.46 -4.55 4.19
C HIS A 62 -14.01 -5.06 4.24
N GLN A 63 -13.19 -4.67 3.26
CA GLN A 63 -11.81 -5.06 3.19
C GLN A 63 -10.91 -4.13 4.00
N ASP A 64 -10.07 -4.69 4.86
CA ASP A 64 -8.98 -3.97 5.49
C ASP A 64 -7.92 -3.63 4.44
N VAL A 65 -7.63 -2.36 4.24
CA VAL A 65 -6.79 -1.87 3.15
C VAL A 65 -5.69 -0.97 3.67
N VAL A 66 -4.49 -1.16 3.13
CA VAL A 66 -3.38 -0.21 3.28
C VAL A 66 -2.92 0.29 1.92
N PHE A 67 -2.64 1.59 1.83
CA PHE A 67 -2.20 2.25 0.62
C PHE A 67 -0.72 2.60 0.69
N PHE A 68 -0.01 2.34 -0.42
CA PHE A 68 1.41 2.66 -0.56
C PHE A 68 1.65 3.53 -1.77
N SER A 69 2.54 4.49 -1.65
CA SER A 69 2.99 5.25 -2.81
C SER A 69 3.87 4.38 -3.72
N PRO A 70 3.92 4.65 -5.03
CA PRO A 70 4.84 3.96 -5.95
C PRO A 70 6.31 4.03 -5.48
N GLY A 71 6.68 5.16 -4.85
CA GLY A 71 8.03 5.35 -4.30
C GLY A 71 8.34 4.39 -3.15
N GLN A 72 7.36 4.10 -2.29
CA GLN A 72 7.52 3.13 -1.20
C GLN A 72 7.75 1.73 -1.78
N LEU A 73 6.91 1.27 -2.72
CA LEU A 73 7.05 -0.05 -3.33
C LEU A 73 8.39 -0.21 -4.08
N LYS A 74 8.78 0.80 -4.86
CA LYS A 74 10.08 0.84 -5.54
C LYS A 74 11.27 0.80 -4.58
N THR A 75 11.14 1.35 -3.39
CA THR A 75 12.19 1.33 -2.38
C THR A 75 12.38 -0.08 -1.82
N HIS A 76 11.31 -0.86 -1.62
CA HIS A 76 11.40 -2.28 -1.25
C HIS A 76 12.06 -3.11 -2.36
N ALA A 77 11.64 -2.93 -3.61
CA ALA A 77 12.24 -3.61 -4.76
C ALA A 77 13.73 -3.29 -4.90
N ARG A 78 14.12 -2.01 -4.69
CA ARG A 78 15.52 -1.56 -4.69
C ARG A 78 16.35 -2.27 -3.62
N GLN A 79 15.80 -2.45 -2.42
CA GLN A 79 16.49 -3.15 -1.33
C GLN A 79 16.77 -4.61 -1.67
N ILE A 80 15.80 -5.31 -2.29
CA ILE A 80 15.97 -6.69 -2.74
C ILE A 80 17.12 -6.83 -3.74
N LEU A 81 17.26 -5.86 -4.65
CA LEU A 81 18.35 -5.84 -5.62
C LEU A 81 19.69 -5.34 -5.05
N GLY A 82 19.76 -4.94 -3.78
CA GLY A 82 20.95 -4.35 -3.18
C GLY A 82 21.41 -3.05 -3.85
N ARG A 83 20.50 -2.32 -4.52
CA ARG A 83 20.84 -1.06 -5.20
C ARG A 83 20.97 0.08 -4.17
N PRO A 84 21.91 1.04 -4.39
CA PRO A 84 22.15 2.12 -3.43
C PRO A 84 20.96 3.08 -3.30
N PRO A 85 20.87 3.81 -2.17
CA PRO A 85 19.90 4.91 -2.03
C PRO A 85 20.02 5.91 -3.18
N GLY A 86 18.86 6.37 -3.70
CA GLY A 86 18.83 7.30 -4.84
C GLY A 86 18.85 6.63 -6.22
N TRP A 87 19.09 5.32 -6.31
CA TRP A 87 18.96 4.61 -7.58
C TRP A 87 17.55 4.76 -8.14
N LYS A 88 17.45 5.22 -9.40
CA LYS A 88 16.18 5.37 -10.09
C LYS A 88 15.70 4.00 -10.58
N MET A 89 14.72 3.44 -9.90
CA MET A 89 14.12 2.17 -10.27
C MET A 89 13.33 2.28 -11.57
N MET A 90 13.70 1.45 -12.53
CA MET A 90 13.00 1.29 -13.81
C MET A 90 12.00 0.14 -13.75
N LYS A 91 11.11 0.02 -14.74
CA LYS A 91 10.17 -1.10 -14.83
C LYS A 91 10.85 -2.47 -14.91
N SER A 92 12.00 -2.53 -15.60
CA SER A 92 12.85 -3.73 -15.67
C SER A 92 13.40 -4.13 -14.30
N ASP A 93 13.78 -3.15 -13.47
CA ASP A 93 14.30 -3.43 -12.12
C ASP A 93 13.19 -4.02 -11.23
N MET A 94 11.93 -3.56 -11.38
CA MET A 94 10.79 -4.14 -10.66
C MET A 94 10.58 -5.62 -11.01
N VAL A 95 10.69 -5.95 -12.30
CA VAL A 95 10.61 -7.35 -12.77
C VAL A 95 11.75 -8.19 -12.24
N GLU A 96 12.98 -7.66 -12.27
CA GLU A 96 14.17 -8.34 -11.74
C GLU A 96 14.02 -8.58 -10.23
N ALA A 97 13.63 -7.56 -9.46
CA ALA A 97 13.40 -7.67 -8.02
C ALA A 97 12.34 -8.73 -7.67
N THR A 98 11.25 -8.77 -8.43
CA THR A 98 10.21 -9.78 -8.25
C THR A 98 10.74 -11.19 -8.49
N LYS A 99 11.54 -11.39 -9.55
CA LYS A 99 12.16 -12.70 -9.84
C LYS A 99 13.12 -13.13 -8.74
N VAL A 100 13.94 -12.19 -8.25
CA VAL A 100 14.89 -12.46 -7.16
C VAL A 100 14.16 -12.86 -5.88
N ASP A 101 13.15 -12.09 -5.49
CA ASP A 101 12.42 -12.29 -4.23
C ASP A 101 11.55 -13.57 -4.25
N THR A 102 10.96 -13.90 -5.40
CA THR A 102 10.10 -15.09 -5.54
C THR A 102 10.85 -16.36 -5.94
N GLY A 103 12.07 -16.24 -6.46
CA GLY A 103 12.77 -17.35 -7.12
C GLY A 103 12.08 -17.86 -8.39
N SER A 104 11.05 -17.17 -8.87
CA SER A 104 10.20 -17.62 -9.97
C SER A 104 10.78 -17.31 -11.33
N LYS A 105 10.71 -18.30 -12.24
CA LYS A 105 11.06 -18.14 -13.66
C LYS A 105 9.92 -17.59 -14.52
N LYS A 106 8.78 -17.26 -13.91
CA LYS A 106 7.61 -16.68 -14.62
C LYS A 106 8.02 -15.41 -15.37
N ALA A 107 7.42 -15.21 -16.54
CA ALA A 107 7.49 -13.92 -17.24
C ALA A 107 6.53 -12.93 -16.58
N TRP A 108 7.04 -12.15 -15.63
CA TRP A 108 6.30 -11.10 -14.94
C TRP A 108 6.15 -9.87 -15.81
N ASN A 109 4.96 -9.27 -15.87
CA ASN A 109 4.79 -7.92 -16.37
C ASN A 109 4.90 -6.91 -15.21
N HIS A 110 5.11 -5.62 -15.53
CA HIS A 110 5.33 -4.60 -14.51
C HIS A 110 4.13 -4.36 -13.58
N ASN A 111 2.88 -4.48 -14.07
CA ASN A 111 1.69 -4.34 -13.23
C ASN A 111 1.56 -5.49 -12.21
N GLU A 112 1.92 -6.71 -12.62
CA GLU A 112 2.00 -7.85 -11.69
C GLU A 112 3.09 -7.64 -10.65
N CYS A 113 4.21 -7.04 -11.03
CA CYS A 113 5.30 -6.74 -10.08
C CYS A 113 4.87 -5.66 -9.07
N ASP A 114 4.20 -4.60 -9.51
CA ASP A 114 3.68 -3.56 -8.62
C ASP A 114 2.65 -4.15 -7.64
N ALA A 115 1.72 -5.00 -8.13
CA ALA A 115 0.77 -5.71 -7.29
C ALA A 115 1.44 -6.68 -6.31
N TYR A 116 2.48 -7.40 -6.75
CA TYR A 116 3.28 -8.26 -5.89
C TYR A 116 3.92 -7.47 -4.73
N PHE A 117 4.58 -6.34 -5.02
CA PHE A 117 5.19 -5.54 -3.97
C PHE A 117 4.16 -4.89 -3.06
N ALA A 118 3.00 -4.47 -3.58
CA ALA A 118 1.90 -3.98 -2.75
C ALA A 118 1.43 -5.06 -1.76
N ALA A 119 1.20 -6.28 -2.23
CA ALA A 119 0.80 -7.41 -1.37
C ALA A 119 1.90 -7.78 -0.35
N ARG A 120 3.17 -7.84 -0.78
CA ARG A 120 4.31 -8.18 0.08
C ARG A 120 4.47 -7.18 1.23
N VAL A 121 4.43 -5.89 0.90
CA VAL A 121 4.59 -4.82 1.90
C VAL A 121 3.37 -4.75 2.82
N ALA A 122 2.16 -4.95 2.27
CA ALA A 122 0.94 -5.03 3.06
C ALA A 122 0.96 -6.20 4.05
N GLY A 123 1.42 -7.38 3.62
CA GLY A 123 1.55 -8.53 4.52
C GLY A 123 2.45 -8.22 5.72
N ARG A 124 3.59 -7.57 5.50
CA ARG A 124 4.50 -7.14 6.59
C ARG A 124 3.85 -6.10 7.51
N PHE A 125 3.17 -5.11 6.90
CA PHE A 125 2.45 -4.07 7.63
C PHE A 125 1.36 -4.66 8.54
N TRP A 126 0.48 -5.51 7.99
CA TRP A 126 -0.60 -6.12 8.75
C TRP A 126 -0.10 -7.08 9.80
N SER A 127 0.95 -7.85 9.52
CA SER A 127 1.57 -8.73 10.52
C SER A 127 2.10 -7.94 11.73
N LEU A 128 2.67 -6.76 11.50
CA LEU A 128 3.08 -5.88 12.58
C LEU A 128 1.86 -5.31 13.34
N TYR A 129 0.85 -4.84 12.61
CA TYR A 129 -0.36 -4.27 13.20
C TYR A 129 -1.10 -5.27 14.09
N GLU A 130 -1.17 -6.53 13.68
CA GLU A 130 -1.83 -7.61 14.40
C GLU A 130 -0.95 -8.25 15.50
N GLY A 131 0.29 -7.78 15.66
CA GLY A 131 1.22 -8.27 16.66
C GLY A 131 1.85 -9.64 16.34
N LEU A 132 1.74 -10.09 15.08
CA LEU A 132 2.43 -11.30 14.60
C LEU A 132 3.92 -11.05 14.36
N LEU A 133 4.30 -9.80 14.18
CA LEU A 133 5.67 -9.31 14.10
C LEU A 133 5.88 -8.25 15.18
N THR A 134 7.13 -8.14 15.64
CA THR A 134 7.59 -7.09 16.53
C THR A 134 8.44 -6.07 15.76
N GLU A 135 8.76 -4.94 16.37
CA GLU A 135 9.64 -3.94 15.75
C GLU A 135 11.04 -4.51 15.46
N SER A 136 11.52 -5.50 16.24
CA SER A 136 12.81 -6.15 15.98
C SER A 136 12.83 -7.01 14.72
N ASP A 137 11.67 -7.44 14.22
CA ASP A 137 11.53 -8.26 13.02
C ASP A 137 11.50 -7.41 11.73
N LEU A 138 11.47 -6.08 11.88
CA LEU A 138 11.41 -5.14 10.77
C LEU A 138 12.79 -4.76 10.29
N THR A 139 12.93 -4.63 8.98
CA THR A 139 14.07 -3.96 8.36
C THR A 139 14.06 -2.45 8.68
N ASP A 140 15.21 -1.78 8.58
CA ASP A 140 15.29 -0.33 8.77
C ASP A 140 14.36 0.44 7.83
N LEU A 141 14.16 -0.09 6.61
CA LEU A 141 13.22 0.48 5.66
C LEU A 141 11.77 0.37 6.15
N GLU A 142 11.37 -0.78 6.64
CA GLU A 142 10.02 -1.01 7.18
C GLU A 142 9.77 -0.17 8.42
N LYS A 143 10.76 -0.09 9.34
CA LYS A 143 10.69 0.82 10.50
C LYS A 143 10.45 2.26 10.06
N LYS A 144 11.21 2.71 9.06
CA LYS A 144 11.05 4.05 8.51
C LYS A 144 9.67 4.27 7.89
N GLN A 145 9.16 3.33 7.14
CA GLN A 145 7.86 3.48 6.47
C GLN A 145 6.68 3.32 7.41
N PHE A 146 6.77 2.40 8.37
CA PHE A 146 5.65 2.09 9.25
C PHE A 146 5.64 2.92 10.52
N LEU A 147 6.81 3.23 11.09
CA LEU A 147 6.94 3.74 12.45
C LEU A 147 7.68 5.08 12.55
N GLU A 148 8.19 5.67 11.46
CA GLU A 148 9.07 6.83 11.53
C GLU A 148 8.42 8.00 12.28
N ILE A 149 9.14 8.48 13.28
CA ILE A 149 8.88 9.76 13.94
C ILE A 149 9.90 10.78 13.44
N HIS A 150 9.44 11.92 12.94
CA HIS A 150 10.31 12.98 12.43
C HIS A 150 10.26 14.21 13.32
N THR A 151 11.44 14.67 13.74
CA THR A 151 11.59 15.96 14.42
C THR A 151 12.21 16.99 13.47
N PHE A 152 11.53 18.09 13.25
CA PHE A 152 12.03 19.16 12.40
C PHE A 152 13.22 19.85 13.11
N THR A 153 14.36 19.91 12.45
CA THR A 153 15.57 20.53 12.99
C THR A 153 15.75 21.98 12.56
N LYS A 154 14.98 22.44 11.54
CA LYS A 154 15.14 23.77 10.93
C LYS A 154 13.79 24.39 10.56
N GLY A 155 13.79 25.72 10.37
CA GLY A 155 12.64 26.48 9.92
C GLY A 155 11.61 26.75 11.02
N LYS A 156 10.41 27.22 10.62
CA LYS A 156 9.32 27.60 11.55
C LYS A 156 8.78 26.46 12.42
N GLN A 157 9.13 25.21 12.08
CA GLN A 157 8.69 24.02 12.79
C GLN A 157 9.83 23.34 13.57
N ALA A 158 11.00 23.98 13.70
CA ALA A 158 12.11 23.43 14.46
C ALA A 158 11.68 22.99 15.86
N GLY A 159 12.06 21.79 16.28
CA GLY A 159 11.66 21.18 17.54
C GLY A 159 10.29 20.48 17.54
N LYS A 160 9.45 20.69 16.51
CA LYS A 160 8.19 19.98 16.41
C LYS A 160 8.42 18.53 15.93
N THR A 161 7.85 17.59 16.65
CA THR A 161 7.86 16.17 16.31
C THR A 161 6.53 15.78 15.64
N VAL A 162 6.61 15.04 14.54
CA VAL A 162 5.45 14.53 13.82
C VAL A 162 5.64 13.05 13.48
N GLN A 163 4.58 12.29 13.56
CA GLN A 163 4.54 10.93 13.06
C GLN A 163 4.52 10.96 11.53
N LYS A 164 5.46 10.30 10.89
CA LYS A 164 5.50 10.09 9.42
C LYS A 164 5.14 8.69 9.00
N GLY A 165 5.40 7.72 9.86
CA GLY A 165 5.02 6.34 9.64
C GLY A 165 3.49 6.16 9.69
N ILE A 166 3.03 5.07 9.13
CA ILE A 166 1.59 4.74 9.02
C ILE A 166 1.02 4.34 10.38
N LEU A 167 1.83 3.69 11.21
CA LEU A 167 1.46 3.20 12.54
C LEU A 167 2.07 4.06 13.63
N TYR A 168 1.37 4.21 14.73
CA TYR A 168 1.93 4.69 15.98
C TYR A 168 1.69 3.67 17.10
N ARG A 169 2.56 3.69 18.10
CA ARG A 169 2.48 2.75 19.23
C ARG A 169 1.89 3.47 20.44
N GLU A 170 0.86 2.85 21.02
CA GLU A 170 0.33 3.23 22.30
C GLU A 170 0.32 2.01 23.20
N SER A 171 1.11 2.05 24.30
CA SER A 171 1.47 0.89 25.12
C SER A 171 2.05 -0.26 24.31
N GLU A 172 1.43 -1.42 24.26
CA GLU A 172 1.89 -2.60 23.52
C GLU A 172 1.19 -2.83 22.18
N ARG A 173 0.28 -1.94 21.80
CA ARG A 173 -0.51 -2.04 20.56
C ARG A 173 -0.12 -0.99 19.55
N PHE A 174 -0.22 -1.36 18.29
CA PHE A 174 -0.09 -0.42 17.18
C PHE A 174 -1.47 0.07 16.75
N PHE A 175 -1.54 1.35 16.42
CA PHE A 175 -2.74 2.00 15.91
C PHE A 175 -2.45 2.70 14.59
N CYS A 176 -3.44 2.69 13.70
CA CYS A 176 -3.44 3.47 12.47
C CYS A 176 -4.22 4.76 12.71
N TRP A 177 -3.59 5.90 12.48
CA TRP A 177 -4.29 7.19 12.49
C TRP A 177 -4.26 7.86 11.11
N SER A 178 -3.61 7.22 10.17
CA SER A 178 -3.38 7.72 8.83
C SER A 178 -4.55 7.39 7.91
N LYS A 179 -4.86 8.31 6.99
CA LYS A 179 -5.82 8.11 5.90
C LYS A 179 -5.42 7.03 4.91
N GLU A 180 -4.16 6.56 4.98
CA GLU A 180 -3.64 5.48 4.15
C GLU A 180 -4.15 4.10 4.56
N VAL A 181 -4.86 4.00 5.68
CA VAL A 181 -5.40 2.72 6.16
C VAL A 181 -6.89 2.80 6.38
N ILE A 182 -7.61 1.85 5.82
CA ILE A 182 -9.00 1.56 6.17
C ILE A 182 -8.99 0.24 6.92
N ASN A 183 -9.47 0.23 8.15
CA ASN A 183 -9.54 -0.95 8.98
C ASN A 183 -10.98 -1.15 9.46
N TYR A 184 -11.59 -2.27 9.09
CA TYR A 184 -12.92 -2.69 9.55
C TYR A 184 -12.82 -3.73 10.67
N GLY A 185 -11.60 -4.25 10.96
CA GLY A 185 -11.34 -5.22 12.00
C GLY A 185 -11.56 -4.63 13.38
N THR A 186 -12.60 -5.10 14.02
CA THR A 186 -12.92 -4.92 15.44
C THR A 186 -12.88 -3.46 15.91
N GLU A 187 -13.93 -2.71 15.67
CA GLU A 187 -14.42 -1.82 16.69
C GLU A 187 -14.56 -2.70 17.94
N SER A 188 -13.53 -2.71 18.78
CA SER A 188 -13.68 -3.19 20.14
C SER A 188 -14.81 -2.35 20.70
N SER A 189 -15.93 -2.98 20.94
CA SER A 189 -17.07 -2.45 21.67
C SER A 189 -16.55 -1.76 22.93
N HIS A 190 -16.24 -0.48 22.83
CA HIS A 190 -16.28 0.46 23.91
C HIS A 190 -17.74 0.96 24.01
N ASP A 191 -18.67 0.01 24.13
CA ASP A 191 -19.94 0.29 24.74
C ASP A 191 -19.66 0.38 26.23
N GLY A 192 -19.65 1.63 26.69
CA GLY A 192 -19.43 1.98 28.06
C GLY A 192 -20.51 1.41 28.97
N GLU A 193 -20.08 1.01 30.11
CA GLU A 193 -20.83 1.15 31.34
C GLU A 193 -20.56 2.54 31.95
#